data_a0755d34a696b3cc2718f4f7c4248142
#
_entry.id   a0755d34a696b3cc2718f4f7c4248142
#
_cell.length_a   1.000
_cell.length_b   1.000
_cell.length_c   1.000
_cell.angle_alpha   90.00
_cell.angle_beta   90.00
_cell.angle_gamma   90.00
#
_symmetry.space_group_name_H-M   'P 1'
#
loop_
_entity.id
_entity.type
_entity.pdbx_description
1 polymer ?
#
loop_
_entity_poly.entity_id
_entity_poly.type
_entity_poly.pdbx_seq_one_letter_code
_entity_poly.pdbx_strand_id
1 'polypeptide(L)'
;PRSLWKTLRDDLASTVDGACDFCVRNGLTLLDVPQLVAAHIRVHGVDPTAKPPEPEETAEGLLAQYEAELAHEKEESTGAAESAEETQKKLTISQKVMKMTVSEKVKLATMGNKEARTLLLRDSNKLVCLAAATSPRITDGEILSLANSRVIHGEVLRYIYSNREFLKTYAIKLSLVKNPKVPLPTALKMLLTLQERDIKELSRDRNVPQTIQSQAKAWLTKKEMASKTNVGGKH
;
A
#
# COMPACT_ATOMS: atom_id res chain seq x y z
N PRO A 1 36.72 18.80 -20.69
CA PRO A 1 36.40 19.37 -19.37
C PRO A 1 35.47 18.48 -18.57
N ARG A 2 34.45 17.84 -19.16
CA ARG A 2 33.49 16.98 -18.39
C ARG A 2 34.12 15.71 -17.80
N SER A 3 35.13 15.13 -18.45
CA SER A 3 35.84 13.94 -17.97
C SER A 3 36.68 14.22 -16.73
N LEU A 4 37.35 15.36 -16.66
CA LEU A 4 38.15 15.76 -15.51
C LEU A 4 37.29 15.98 -14.23
N TRP A 5 36.13 16.56 -14.39
CA TRP A 5 35.19 16.74 -13.26
C TRP A 5 34.63 15.43 -12.71
N LYS A 6 34.45 14.43 -13.57
CA LYS A 6 34.04 13.11 -13.17
C LYS A 6 35.10 12.41 -12.34
N THR A 7 36.36 12.42 -12.84
CA THR A 7 37.51 11.82 -12.15
C THR A 7 37.76 12.47 -10.80
N LEU A 8 37.72 13.81 -10.69
CA LEU A 8 37.87 14.52 -9.43
C LEU A 8 36.76 14.21 -8.42
N ARG A 9 35.55 14.00 -8.90
CA ARG A 9 34.42 13.61 -8.03
C ARG A 9 34.60 12.20 -7.50
N ASP A 10 35.01 11.26 -8.34
CA ASP A 10 35.24 9.86 -7.98
C ASP A 10 36.41 9.73 -6.96
N ASP A 11 37.47 10.51 -7.11
CA ASP A 11 38.59 10.57 -6.18
C ASP A 11 38.18 11.15 -4.82
N LEU A 12 37.36 12.22 -4.81
CA LEU A 12 36.82 12.80 -3.58
C LEU A 12 35.86 11.83 -2.87
N ALA A 13 35.04 11.11 -3.62
CA ALA A 13 34.15 10.08 -3.06
C ALA A 13 34.95 8.98 -2.35
N SER A 14 35.96 8.43 -3.00
CA SER A 14 36.84 7.39 -2.44
C SER A 14 37.55 7.85 -1.16
N THR A 15 37.94 9.15 -1.08
CA THR A 15 38.60 9.71 0.11
C THR A 15 37.62 9.85 1.28
N VAL A 16 36.41 10.31 1.00
CA VAL A 16 35.34 10.46 2.02
C VAL A 16 34.90 9.10 2.55
N ASP A 17 34.72 8.12 1.67
CA ASP A 17 34.35 6.75 2.05
C ASP A 17 35.43 6.10 2.91
N GLY A 18 36.70 6.25 2.57
CA GLY A 18 37.82 5.77 3.34
C GLY A 18 37.90 6.41 4.74
N ALA A 19 37.55 7.69 4.88
CA ALA A 19 37.47 8.36 6.16
C ALA A 19 36.30 7.87 7.01
N CYS A 20 35.13 7.62 6.40
CA CYS A 20 33.98 7.03 7.08
C CYS A 20 34.31 5.61 7.61
N ASP A 21 34.94 4.76 6.80
CA ASP A 21 35.39 3.43 7.19
C ASP A 21 36.42 3.46 8.32
N PHE A 22 37.32 4.44 8.33
CA PHE A 22 38.28 4.63 9.41
C PHE A 22 37.58 4.98 10.73
N CYS A 23 36.59 5.87 10.72
CA CYS A 23 35.81 6.21 11.90
C CYS A 23 35.10 4.97 12.47
N VAL A 24 34.41 4.21 11.64
CA VAL A 24 33.70 2.98 12.05
C VAL A 24 34.66 1.96 12.66
N ARG A 25 35.83 1.71 12.05
CA ARG A 25 36.84 0.77 12.57
C ARG A 25 37.44 1.18 13.92
N ASN A 26 37.48 2.48 14.23
CA ASN A 26 38.00 2.98 15.50
C ASN A 26 36.87 3.27 16.53
N GLY A 27 35.65 2.82 16.30
CA GLY A 27 34.53 2.96 17.24
C GLY A 27 34.02 4.40 17.41
N LEU A 28 34.35 5.29 16.45
CA LEU A 28 33.82 6.65 16.41
C LEU A 28 32.49 6.62 15.66
N THR A 29 31.47 7.28 16.19
CA THR A 29 30.23 7.46 15.48
C THR A 29 30.38 8.60 14.48
N LEU A 30 29.74 8.51 13.32
CA LEU A 30 29.75 9.59 12.31
C LEU A 30 29.16 10.90 12.88
N LEU A 31 28.32 10.83 13.90
CA LEU A 31 27.76 11.99 14.61
C LEU A 31 28.84 12.79 15.37
N ASP A 32 29.96 12.15 15.77
CA ASP A 32 31.06 12.81 16.45
C ASP A 32 31.93 13.65 15.50
N VAL A 33 31.76 13.47 14.18
CA VAL A 33 32.54 14.15 13.15
C VAL A 33 31.61 14.85 12.12
N PRO A 34 30.94 15.94 12.50
CA PRO A 34 29.95 16.60 11.65
C PRO A 34 30.50 17.12 10.31
N GLN A 35 31.80 17.40 10.26
CA GLN A 35 32.46 17.83 9.04
C GLN A 35 32.54 16.70 8.00
N LEU A 36 32.72 15.46 8.43
CA LEU A 36 32.74 14.29 7.56
C LEU A 36 31.36 13.96 7.02
N VAL A 37 30.31 14.12 7.87
CA VAL A 37 28.92 14.00 7.45
C VAL A 37 28.60 15.03 6.35
N ALA A 38 28.99 16.28 6.54
CA ALA A 38 28.78 17.32 5.56
C ALA A 38 29.54 17.07 4.23
N ALA A 39 30.72 16.47 4.30
CA ALA A 39 31.48 16.06 3.13
C ALA A 39 30.82 14.91 2.39
N HIS A 40 30.33 13.90 3.11
CA HIS A 40 29.61 12.77 2.57
C HIS A 40 28.32 13.19 1.85
N ILE A 41 27.53 14.08 2.45
CA ILE A 41 26.32 14.64 1.81
C ILE A 41 26.67 15.38 0.51
N ARG A 42 27.76 16.14 0.49
CA ARG A 42 28.19 16.87 -0.73
C ARG A 42 28.60 15.98 -1.87
N VAL A 43 29.19 14.83 -1.55
CA VAL A 43 29.72 13.88 -2.55
C VAL A 43 28.64 12.90 -3.01
N HIS A 44 27.89 12.33 -2.10
CA HIS A 44 26.94 11.25 -2.38
C HIS A 44 25.47 11.72 -2.38
N GLY A 45 25.19 12.92 -1.87
CA GLY A 45 23.82 13.46 -1.78
C GLY A 45 22.93 12.80 -0.72
N VAL A 46 23.51 11.94 0.12
CA VAL A 46 22.81 11.19 1.16
C VAL A 46 23.47 11.44 2.49
N ASP A 47 22.69 11.70 3.54
CA ASP A 47 23.17 11.83 4.91
C ASP A 47 23.44 10.45 5.53
N PRO A 48 24.69 10.09 5.83
CA PRO A 48 25.03 8.78 6.39
C PRO A 48 24.53 8.59 7.83
N THR A 49 24.09 9.65 8.50
CA THR A 49 23.51 9.63 9.85
C THR A 49 21.98 9.70 9.82
N ALA A 50 21.40 9.99 8.67
CA ALA A 50 19.96 9.94 8.51
C ALA A 50 19.50 8.50 8.75
N LYS A 51 18.54 8.34 9.65
CA LYS A 51 17.81 7.07 9.77
C LYS A 51 17.37 6.68 8.34
N PRO A 52 17.70 5.46 7.87
CA PRO A 52 17.24 5.03 6.55
C PRO A 52 15.74 5.33 6.49
N PRO A 53 15.22 5.86 5.38
CA PRO A 53 13.79 6.06 5.24
C PRO A 53 13.15 4.74 5.62
N GLU A 54 12.24 4.79 6.59
CA GLU A 54 11.48 3.60 6.97
C GLU A 54 10.99 3.01 5.66
N PRO A 55 11.25 1.73 5.37
CA PRO A 55 10.91 1.15 4.08
C PRO A 55 9.46 1.56 3.84
N GLU A 56 9.23 2.28 2.75
CA GLU A 56 7.87 2.69 2.41
C GLU A 56 7.04 1.44 2.60
N GLU A 57 6.01 1.48 3.47
CA GLU A 57 5.16 0.34 3.81
C GLU A 57 4.42 -0.10 2.53
N THR A 58 5.18 -0.60 1.57
CA THR A 58 4.64 -1.22 0.37
C THR A 58 4.11 -2.59 0.75
N ALA A 59 3.06 -3.02 0.10
CA ALA A 59 2.51 -4.35 0.29
C ALA A 59 3.58 -5.44 0.21
N GLU A 60 4.55 -5.28 -0.69
CA GLU A 60 5.69 -6.18 -0.90
C GLU A 60 6.68 -6.13 0.27
N GLY A 61 6.97 -4.96 0.82
CA GLY A 61 7.87 -4.81 1.97
C GLY A 61 7.27 -5.44 3.24
N LEU A 62 5.97 -5.28 3.47
CA LEU A 62 5.27 -5.93 4.59
C LEU A 62 5.22 -7.45 4.43
N LEU A 63 5.05 -7.97 3.22
CA LEU A 63 5.09 -9.39 2.94
C LEU A 63 6.49 -9.98 3.14
N ALA A 64 7.54 -9.28 2.69
CA ALA A 64 8.94 -9.71 2.88
C ALA A 64 9.34 -9.74 4.36
N GLN A 65 8.94 -8.75 5.16
CA GLN A 65 9.15 -8.75 6.61
C GLN A 65 8.43 -9.92 7.27
N TYR A 66 7.23 -10.21 6.84
CA TYR A 66 6.44 -11.31 7.36
C TYR A 66 7.01 -12.69 6.98
N GLU A 67 7.54 -12.86 5.78
CA GLU A 67 8.23 -14.09 5.36
C GLU A 67 9.51 -14.32 6.19
N ALA A 68 10.21 -13.26 6.57
CA ALA A 68 11.37 -13.34 7.46
C ALA A 68 10.98 -13.75 8.89
N GLU A 69 9.87 -13.21 9.45
CA GLU A 69 9.34 -13.64 10.75
C GLU A 69 8.87 -15.10 10.72
N LEU A 70 8.24 -15.54 9.63
CA LEU A 70 7.85 -16.94 9.43
C LEU A 70 9.01 -17.91 9.40
N ALA A 71 10.17 -17.48 8.88
CA ALA A 71 11.36 -18.30 8.88
C ALA A 71 11.89 -18.52 10.30
N HIS A 72 11.80 -17.50 11.15
CA HIS A 72 12.21 -17.55 12.56
C HIS A 72 11.30 -18.43 13.43
N GLU A 73 9.95 -18.33 13.25
CA GLU A 73 8.99 -19.15 14.00
C GLU A 73 9.04 -20.65 13.64
N LYS A 74 9.53 -20.99 12.44
CA LYS A 74 9.68 -22.41 12.03
C LYS A 74 10.73 -23.17 12.83
N GLU A 75 11.71 -22.49 13.42
CA GLU A 75 12.76 -23.12 14.22
C GLU A 75 12.31 -23.45 15.65
N GLU A 76 11.26 -22.79 16.17
CA GLU A 76 10.78 -23.01 17.54
C GLU A 76 9.64 -24.04 17.70
N SER A 77 8.95 -24.47 16.62
CA SER A 77 7.71 -25.23 16.75
C SER A 77 7.75 -26.72 16.40
N THR A 78 8.88 -27.41 16.58
CA THR A 78 8.98 -28.86 16.37
C THR A 78 8.77 -29.66 17.66
N GLY A 79 7.57 -29.62 18.26
CA GLY A 79 7.40 -30.37 19.49
C GLY A 79 5.98 -30.74 19.99
N ALA A 80 4.89 -30.41 19.32
CA ALA A 80 3.57 -30.64 19.90
C ALA A 80 2.43 -30.90 18.88
N ALA A 81 2.58 -31.84 17.94
CA ALA A 81 1.64 -31.93 16.82
C ALA A 81 0.74 -33.17 16.72
N GLU A 82 0.73 -34.14 17.63
CA GLU A 82 0.05 -35.42 17.35
C GLU A 82 -1.32 -35.65 18.02
N SER A 83 -1.80 -34.83 18.96
CA SER A 83 -3.09 -35.07 19.62
C SER A 83 -4.26 -34.15 19.22
N ALA A 84 -4.02 -33.17 18.34
CA ALA A 84 -5.01 -32.14 17.97
C ALA A 84 -5.83 -32.44 16.69
N GLU A 85 -5.48 -33.47 15.92
CA GLU A 85 -6.05 -33.67 14.58
C GLU A 85 -7.49 -34.22 14.57
N GLU A 86 -7.91 -34.98 15.58
CA GLU A 86 -9.23 -35.62 15.56
C GLU A 86 -10.40 -34.70 15.96
N THR A 87 -10.15 -33.68 16.77
CA THR A 87 -11.16 -32.69 17.18
C THR A 87 -11.41 -31.61 16.15
N GLN A 88 -10.49 -31.43 15.20
CA GLN A 88 -10.58 -30.37 14.18
C GLN A 88 -11.55 -30.67 13.01
N LYS A 89 -11.91 -31.92 12.79
CA LYS A 89 -12.75 -32.34 11.63
C LYS A 89 -14.21 -31.85 11.68
N LYS A 90 -14.69 -31.32 12.80
CA LYS A 90 -16.07 -30.86 12.99
C LYS A 90 -16.25 -29.35 13.12
N LEU A 91 -15.17 -28.55 13.06
CA LEU A 91 -15.27 -27.10 13.20
C LEU A 91 -15.59 -26.43 11.86
N THR A 92 -16.45 -25.42 11.89
CA THR A 92 -16.67 -24.54 10.72
C THR A 92 -15.40 -23.80 10.36
N ILE A 93 -15.27 -23.39 9.06
CA ILE A 93 -14.10 -22.63 8.58
C ILE A 93 -13.83 -21.41 9.47
N SER A 94 -14.87 -20.69 9.90
CA SER A 94 -14.75 -19.53 10.78
C SER A 94 -14.11 -19.88 12.14
N GLN A 95 -14.52 -21.00 12.74
CA GLN A 95 -13.99 -21.45 14.04
C GLN A 95 -12.52 -21.92 13.91
N LYS A 96 -12.18 -22.56 12.80
CA LYS A 96 -10.79 -22.93 12.49
C LYS A 96 -9.92 -21.70 12.35
N VAL A 97 -10.34 -20.71 11.56
CA VAL A 97 -9.62 -19.46 11.37
C VAL A 97 -9.40 -18.69 12.66
N MET A 98 -10.35 -18.72 13.60
CA MET A 98 -10.18 -18.05 14.90
C MET A 98 -9.07 -18.67 15.78
N LYS A 99 -8.78 -19.95 15.62
CA LYS A 99 -7.75 -20.68 16.37
C LYS A 99 -6.39 -20.69 15.69
N MET A 100 -6.30 -20.26 14.43
CA MET A 100 -5.07 -20.25 13.64
C MET A 100 -4.13 -19.14 14.10
N THR A 101 -2.85 -19.44 14.07
CA THR A 101 -1.77 -18.44 14.18
C THR A 101 -1.78 -17.50 12.98
N VAL A 102 -1.12 -16.34 13.09
CA VAL A 102 -1.03 -15.38 12.00
C VAL A 102 -0.39 -16.01 10.76
N SER A 103 0.64 -16.84 10.95
CA SER A 103 1.34 -17.54 9.86
C SER A 103 0.45 -18.53 9.11
N GLU A 104 -0.36 -19.27 9.83
CA GLU A 104 -1.32 -20.19 9.21
C GLU A 104 -2.42 -19.44 8.46
N LYS A 105 -2.91 -18.32 9.03
CA LYS A 105 -3.88 -17.45 8.37
C LYS A 105 -3.35 -16.89 7.06
N VAL A 106 -2.07 -16.46 7.00
CA VAL A 106 -1.45 -15.96 5.77
C VAL A 106 -1.32 -17.06 4.72
N LYS A 107 -0.90 -18.28 5.09
CA LYS A 107 -0.89 -19.42 4.17
C LYS A 107 -2.29 -19.74 3.65
N LEU A 108 -3.28 -19.73 4.53
CA LEU A 108 -4.67 -19.95 4.15
C LEU A 108 -5.21 -18.80 3.26
N ALA A 109 -4.78 -17.57 3.49
CA ALA A 109 -5.14 -16.42 2.66
C ALA A 109 -4.65 -16.55 1.23
N THR A 110 -3.42 -17.08 1.04
CA THR A 110 -2.79 -17.22 -0.28
C THR A 110 -3.32 -18.43 -1.05
N MET A 111 -3.49 -19.56 -0.36
CA MET A 111 -3.79 -20.86 -0.98
C MET A 111 -5.25 -21.31 -0.79
N GLY A 112 -5.97 -20.70 0.13
CA GLY A 112 -7.31 -21.11 0.52
C GLY A 112 -8.40 -20.86 -0.52
N ASN A 113 -9.57 -21.35 -0.20
CA ASN A 113 -10.76 -21.14 -1.02
C ASN A 113 -11.34 -19.73 -0.82
N LYS A 114 -12.33 -19.36 -1.64
CA LYS A 114 -12.99 -18.04 -1.60
C LYS A 114 -13.59 -17.70 -0.22
N GLU A 115 -14.18 -18.69 0.46
CA GLU A 115 -14.80 -18.49 1.78
C GLU A 115 -13.75 -18.11 2.83
N ALA A 116 -12.64 -18.86 2.86
CA ALA A 116 -11.52 -18.56 3.75
C ALA A 116 -10.95 -17.16 3.48
N ARG A 117 -10.70 -16.81 2.21
CA ARG A 117 -10.24 -15.45 1.85
C ARG A 117 -11.22 -14.37 2.31
N THR A 118 -12.52 -14.55 2.07
CA THR A 118 -13.54 -13.56 2.48
C THR A 118 -13.54 -13.31 3.98
N LEU A 119 -13.29 -14.33 4.79
CA LEU A 119 -13.13 -14.20 6.24
C LEU A 119 -11.83 -13.47 6.59
N LEU A 120 -10.71 -13.88 6.00
CA LEU A 120 -9.38 -13.33 6.27
C LEU A 120 -9.23 -11.88 5.79
N LEU A 121 -9.95 -11.47 4.75
CA LEU A 121 -10.02 -10.08 4.29
C LEU A 121 -10.66 -9.13 5.33
N ARG A 122 -11.34 -9.67 6.34
CA ARG A 122 -11.93 -8.92 7.48
C ARG A 122 -11.21 -9.17 8.79
N ASP A 123 -10.06 -9.85 8.76
CA ASP A 123 -9.27 -10.10 9.97
C ASP A 123 -8.80 -8.78 10.59
N SER A 124 -8.57 -8.76 11.90
CA SER A 124 -8.03 -7.60 12.60
C SER A 124 -6.56 -7.33 12.28
N ASN A 125 -5.82 -8.35 11.84
CA ASN A 125 -4.41 -8.23 11.48
C ASN A 125 -4.25 -7.73 10.04
N LYS A 126 -3.58 -6.58 9.88
CA LYS A 126 -3.32 -5.95 8.56
C LYS A 126 -2.57 -6.87 7.59
N LEU A 127 -1.62 -7.68 8.09
CA LEU A 127 -0.80 -8.60 7.27
C LEU A 127 -1.65 -9.71 6.68
N VAL A 128 -2.57 -10.28 7.46
CA VAL A 128 -3.50 -11.32 7.00
C VAL A 128 -4.43 -10.75 5.92
N CYS A 129 -4.99 -9.56 6.16
CA CYS A 129 -5.85 -8.90 5.17
C CYS A 129 -5.09 -8.60 3.88
N LEU A 130 -3.85 -8.13 3.99
CA LEU A 130 -3.02 -7.80 2.84
C LEU A 130 -2.66 -9.07 2.05
N ALA A 131 -2.22 -10.14 2.73
CA ALA A 131 -1.94 -11.43 2.10
C ALA A 131 -3.16 -11.99 1.35
N ALA A 132 -4.36 -11.84 1.94
CA ALA A 132 -5.59 -12.24 1.28
C ALA A 132 -5.91 -11.38 0.03
N ALA A 133 -5.63 -10.07 0.10
CA ALA A 133 -5.85 -9.14 -1.02
C ALA A 133 -4.82 -9.32 -2.14
N THR A 134 -3.60 -9.78 -1.83
CA THR A 134 -2.53 -10.06 -2.81
C THR A 134 -2.58 -11.48 -3.37
N SER A 135 -3.50 -12.31 -2.88
CA SER A 135 -3.66 -13.69 -3.36
C SER A 135 -3.85 -13.75 -4.89
N PRO A 136 -3.12 -14.62 -5.62
CA PRO A 136 -3.26 -14.74 -7.07
C PRO A 136 -4.64 -15.26 -7.50
N ARG A 137 -5.43 -15.79 -6.57
CA ARG A 137 -6.78 -16.31 -6.81
C ARG A 137 -7.89 -15.31 -6.48
N ILE A 138 -7.53 -14.06 -6.16
CA ILE A 138 -8.53 -13.04 -5.85
C ILE A 138 -9.35 -12.68 -7.08
N THR A 139 -10.64 -12.46 -6.89
CA THR A 139 -11.56 -12.10 -7.98
C THR A 139 -11.92 -10.60 -7.92
N ASP A 140 -12.26 -10.01 -9.06
CA ASP A 140 -12.75 -8.62 -9.14
C ASP A 140 -13.96 -8.38 -8.23
N GLY A 141 -14.82 -9.40 -8.05
CA GLY A 141 -15.97 -9.30 -7.14
C GLY A 141 -15.56 -9.21 -5.67
N GLU A 142 -14.51 -9.92 -5.26
CA GLU A 142 -13.94 -9.80 -3.91
C GLU A 142 -13.31 -8.41 -3.73
N ILE A 143 -12.53 -7.93 -4.70
CA ILE A 143 -11.96 -6.57 -4.69
C ILE A 143 -13.04 -5.49 -4.64
N LEU A 144 -14.12 -5.65 -5.39
CA LEU A 144 -15.27 -4.74 -5.36
C LEU A 144 -15.92 -4.69 -3.96
N SER A 145 -16.08 -5.84 -3.33
CA SER A 145 -16.60 -5.93 -1.94
C SER A 145 -15.69 -5.21 -0.95
N LEU A 146 -14.36 -5.34 -1.12
CA LEU A 146 -13.37 -4.64 -0.31
C LEU A 146 -13.42 -3.12 -0.53
N ALA A 147 -13.48 -2.68 -1.78
CA ALA A 147 -13.56 -1.26 -2.13
C ALA A 147 -14.81 -0.59 -1.54
N ASN A 148 -15.93 -1.33 -1.41
CA ASN A 148 -17.15 -0.86 -0.77
C ASN A 148 -17.09 -0.90 0.78
N SER A 149 -16.20 -1.69 1.36
CA SER A 149 -16.12 -1.87 2.81
C SER A 149 -15.50 -0.64 3.48
N ARG A 150 -16.16 -0.15 4.54
CA ARG A 150 -15.64 0.93 5.39
C ARG A 150 -14.82 0.44 6.57
N VAL A 151 -14.85 -0.86 6.84
CA VAL A 151 -14.17 -1.47 7.99
C VAL A 151 -12.74 -1.86 7.65
N ILE A 152 -12.45 -2.11 6.38
CA ILE A 152 -11.18 -2.64 5.89
C ILE A 152 -9.98 -1.74 6.25
N HIS A 153 -8.80 -2.35 6.38
CA HIS A 153 -7.55 -1.63 6.63
C HIS A 153 -7.18 -0.73 5.44
N GLY A 154 -6.63 0.45 5.75
CA GLY A 154 -6.21 1.43 4.74
C GLY A 154 -5.16 0.89 3.77
N GLU A 155 -4.28 0.01 4.24
CA GLU A 155 -3.23 -0.63 3.44
C GLU A 155 -3.81 -1.51 2.32
N VAL A 156 -4.88 -2.25 2.60
CA VAL A 156 -5.58 -3.04 1.57
C VAL A 156 -6.18 -2.13 0.50
N LEU A 157 -6.80 -1.01 0.91
CA LEU A 157 -7.29 -0.01 -0.04
C LEU A 157 -6.15 0.62 -0.84
N ARG A 158 -5.00 0.90 -0.19
CA ARG A 158 -3.80 1.41 -0.84
C ARG A 158 -3.34 0.44 -1.94
N TYR A 159 -3.25 -0.85 -1.64
CA TYR A 159 -2.93 -1.88 -2.62
C TYR A 159 -3.90 -1.87 -3.80
N ILE A 160 -5.23 -1.81 -3.53
CA ILE A 160 -6.25 -1.82 -4.58
C ILE A 160 -6.13 -0.61 -5.50
N TYR A 161 -6.03 0.63 -4.95
CA TYR A 161 -5.95 1.83 -5.81
C TYR A 161 -4.58 2.05 -6.44
N SER A 162 -3.53 1.39 -5.98
CA SER A 162 -2.21 1.41 -6.62
C SER A 162 -2.10 0.44 -7.80
N ASN A 163 -2.92 -0.62 -7.80
CA ASN A 163 -2.90 -1.62 -8.85
C ASN A 163 -3.76 -1.18 -10.05
N ARG A 164 -3.10 -0.99 -11.21
CA ARG A 164 -3.77 -0.54 -12.45
C ARG A 164 -4.77 -1.57 -12.99
N GLU A 165 -4.57 -2.86 -12.75
CA GLU A 165 -5.47 -3.90 -13.24
C GLU A 165 -6.85 -3.77 -12.59
N PHE A 166 -6.91 -3.59 -11.27
CA PHE A 166 -8.17 -3.38 -10.57
C PHE A 166 -8.86 -2.08 -10.98
N LEU A 167 -8.06 -1.04 -11.29
CA LEU A 167 -8.60 0.23 -11.76
C LEU A 167 -9.14 0.18 -13.21
N LYS A 168 -8.92 -0.89 -13.98
CA LYS A 168 -9.61 -1.08 -15.27
C LYS A 168 -11.11 -1.30 -15.07
N THR A 169 -11.49 -1.98 -13.98
CA THR A 169 -12.89 -2.26 -13.67
C THR A 169 -13.58 -0.99 -13.16
N TYR A 170 -14.54 -0.50 -13.92
CA TYR A 170 -15.27 0.74 -13.63
C TYR A 170 -15.95 0.75 -12.25
N ALA A 171 -16.60 -0.37 -11.89
CA ALA A 171 -17.29 -0.52 -10.61
C ALA A 171 -16.36 -0.35 -9.41
N ILE A 172 -15.11 -0.85 -9.51
CA ILE A 172 -14.10 -0.71 -8.46
C ILE A 172 -13.71 0.77 -8.30
N LYS A 173 -13.48 1.51 -9.40
CA LYS A 173 -13.20 2.96 -9.33
C LYS A 173 -14.32 3.73 -8.64
N LEU A 174 -15.56 3.46 -9.03
CA LEU A 174 -16.72 4.12 -8.44
C LEU A 174 -16.84 3.85 -6.94
N SER A 175 -16.61 2.60 -6.53
CA SER A 175 -16.63 2.20 -5.12
C SER A 175 -15.51 2.87 -4.30
N LEU A 176 -14.30 2.96 -4.85
CA LEU A 176 -13.16 3.65 -4.22
C LEU A 176 -13.44 5.14 -4.03
N VAL A 177 -14.08 5.81 -4.99
CA VAL A 177 -14.46 7.24 -4.87
C VAL A 177 -15.51 7.45 -3.78
N LYS A 178 -16.42 6.49 -3.58
CA LYS A 178 -17.43 6.52 -2.50
C LYS A 178 -16.83 6.22 -1.12
N ASN A 179 -15.66 5.59 -1.05
CA ASN A 179 -15.08 5.15 0.21
C ASN A 179 -14.32 6.26 0.96
N PRO A 180 -14.71 6.62 2.19
CA PRO A 180 -14.08 7.70 2.96
C PRO A 180 -12.64 7.41 3.41
N LYS A 181 -12.20 6.14 3.39
CA LYS A 181 -10.83 5.76 3.74
C LYS A 181 -9.82 5.95 2.61
N VAL A 182 -10.28 6.19 1.38
CA VAL A 182 -9.39 6.48 0.24
C VAL A 182 -8.89 7.92 0.36
N PRO A 183 -7.57 8.17 0.19
CA PRO A 183 -7.02 9.51 0.22
C PRO A 183 -7.70 10.44 -0.79
N LEU A 184 -8.06 11.65 -0.36
CA LEU A 184 -8.79 12.63 -1.16
C LEU A 184 -8.14 12.92 -2.53
N PRO A 185 -6.80 13.12 -2.64
CA PRO A 185 -6.15 13.35 -3.94
C PRO A 185 -6.36 12.20 -4.92
N THR A 186 -6.35 10.97 -4.43
CA THR A 186 -6.55 9.76 -5.25
C THR A 186 -8.00 9.64 -5.69
N ALA A 187 -8.94 9.86 -4.76
CA ALA A 187 -10.37 9.85 -5.07
C ALA A 187 -10.75 10.94 -6.11
N LEU A 188 -10.16 12.14 -6.01
CA LEU A 188 -10.38 13.22 -6.98
C LEU A 188 -9.84 12.88 -8.37
N LYS A 189 -8.66 12.26 -8.47
CA LYS A 189 -8.14 11.78 -9.76
C LYS A 189 -9.08 10.78 -10.42
N MET A 190 -9.62 9.84 -9.63
CA MET A 190 -10.57 8.85 -10.11
C MET A 190 -11.92 9.47 -10.48
N LEU A 191 -12.40 10.46 -9.72
CA LEU A 191 -13.66 11.17 -9.99
C LEU A 191 -13.70 11.72 -11.41
N LEU A 192 -12.59 12.28 -11.90
CA LEU A 192 -12.48 12.85 -13.25
C LEU A 192 -12.59 11.80 -14.37
N THR A 193 -12.42 10.53 -14.04
CA THR A 193 -12.53 9.41 -15.00
C THR A 193 -13.92 8.74 -15.00
N LEU A 194 -14.82 9.20 -14.12
CA LEU A 194 -16.16 8.65 -14.02
C LEU A 194 -17.11 9.25 -15.06
N GLN A 195 -18.19 8.52 -15.31
CA GLN A 195 -19.26 8.99 -16.19
C GLN A 195 -20.06 10.13 -15.53
N GLU A 196 -20.55 11.06 -16.34
CA GLU A 196 -21.33 12.20 -15.86
C GLU A 196 -22.54 11.80 -15.01
N ARG A 197 -23.21 10.72 -15.40
CA ARG A 197 -24.34 10.18 -14.66
C ARG A 197 -23.98 9.84 -13.22
N ASP A 198 -22.83 9.17 -13.04
CA ASP A 198 -22.39 8.75 -11.72
C ASP A 198 -21.84 9.94 -10.90
N ILE A 199 -21.18 10.91 -11.55
CA ILE A 199 -20.78 12.17 -10.91
C ILE A 199 -22.02 12.93 -10.40
N LYS A 200 -23.12 12.92 -11.16
CA LYS A 200 -24.39 13.53 -10.76
C LYS A 200 -25.00 12.80 -9.55
N GLU A 201 -24.93 11.47 -9.52
CA GLU A 201 -25.33 10.68 -8.36
C GLU A 201 -24.47 11.00 -7.14
N LEU A 202 -23.13 10.97 -7.29
CA LEU A 202 -22.17 11.28 -6.22
C LEU A 202 -22.38 12.67 -5.62
N SER A 203 -22.78 13.65 -6.43
CA SER A 203 -23.06 15.00 -5.95
C SER A 203 -24.24 15.11 -4.98
N ARG A 204 -25.13 14.10 -4.95
CA ARG A 204 -26.33 14.01 -4.12
C ARG A 204 -26.25 12.96 -3.03
N ASP A 205 -25.32 12.01 -3.15
CA ASP A 205 -25.18 10.87 -2.25
C ASP A 205 -24.60 11.31 -0.89
N ARG A 206 -25.40 11.21 0.18
CA ARG A 206 -24.99 11.57 1.55
C ARG A 206 -23.94 10.63 2.15
N ASN A 207 -23.74 9.45 1.58
CA ASN A 207 -22.76 8.47 2.04
C ASN A 207 -21.34 8.75 1.54
N VAL A 208 -21.17 9.71 0.64
CA VAL A 208 -19.89 10.12 0.06
C VAL A 208 -19.31 11.28 0.87
N PRO A 209 -17.97 11.36 1.05
CA PRO A 209 -17.34 12.49 1.72
C PRO A 209 -17.77 13.84 1.11
N GLN A 210 -18.09 14.81 1.96
CA GLN A 210 -18.59 16.13 1.54
C GLN A 210 -17.67 16.83 0.55
N THR A 211 -16.37 16.65 0.68
CA THR A 211 -15.37 17.17 -0.26
C THR A 211 -15.53 16.62 -1.66
N ILE A 212 -15.79 15.31 -1.80
CA ILE A 212 -16.07 14.68 -3.10
C ILE A 212 -17.39 15.17 -3.67
N GLN A 213 -18.45 15.31 -2.86
CA GLN A 213 -19.73 15.87 -3.31
C GLN A 213 -19.56 17.30 -3.85
N SER A 214 -18.83 18.15 -3.14
CA SER A 214 -18.57 19.55 -3.55
C SER A 214 -17.81 19.61 -4.87
N GLN A 215 -16.79 18.77 -5.04
CA GLN A 215 -16.01 18.69 -6.28
C GLN A 215 -16.84 18.13 -7.44
N ALA A 216 -17.70 17.14 -7.18
CA ALA A 216 -18.63 16.62 -8.18
C ALA A 216 -19.61 17.72 -8.66
N LYS A 217 -20.17 18.52 -7.74
CA LYS A 217 -21.01 19.67 -8.07
C LYS A 217 -20.25 20.72 -8.89
N ALA A 218 -19.06 21.10 -8.46
CA ALA A 218 -18.22 22.07 -9.18
C ALA A 218 -17.89 21.60 -10.61
N TRP A 219 -17.58 20.31 -10.77
CA TRP A 219 -17.34 19.74 -12.09
C TRP A 219 -18.57 19.80 -13.01
N LEU A 220 -19.75 19.47 -12.49
CA LEU A 220 -21.01 19.55 -13.26
C LEU A 220 -21.31 20.98 -13.69
N THR A 221 -21.21 21.95 -12.77
CA THR A 221 -21.41 23.38 -13.07
C THR A 221 -20.45 23.87 -14.14
N LYS A 222 -19.16 23.51 -14.02
CA LYS A 222 -18.15 23.87 -15.03
C LYS A 222 -18.48 23.28 -16.40
N LYS A 223 -18.95 22.06 -16.46
CA LYS A 223 -19.34 21.39 -17.70
C LYS A 223 -20.59 22.03 -18.33
N GLU A 224 -21.59 22.36 -17.52
CA GLU A 224 -22.79 23.05 -17.99
C GLU A 224 -22.49 24.46 -18.56
N MET A 225 -21.57 25.19 -17.92
CA MET A 225 -21.09 26.47 -18.44
C MET A 225 -20.37 26.31 -19.78
N ALA A 226 -19.47 25.33 -19.88
CA ALA A 226 -18.75 25.05 -21.14
C ALA A 226 -19.68 24.63 -22.28
N SER A 227 -20.78 23.92 -21.99
CA SER A 227 -21.75 23.54 -23.01
C SER A 227 -22.55 24.75 -23.49
N LYS A 228 -22.89 25.68 -22.60
CA LYS A 228 -23.64 26.93 -22.96
C LYS A 228 -22.81 27.89 -23.82
N THR A 229 -21.51 28.00 -23.55
CA THR A 229 -20.60 28.85 -24.34
C THR A 229 -20.38 28.31 -25.77
N ASN A 230 -20.43 26.98 -25.95
CA ASN A 230 -20.27 26.38 -27.28
C ASN A 230 -21.52 26.53 -28.19
N VAL A 231 -22.70 26.78 -27.61
CA VAL A 231 -23.95 26.94 -28.38
C VAL A 231 -24.14 28.40 -28.88
N GLY A 232 -23.45 29.38 -28.24
CA GLY A 232 -23.56 30.81 -28.63
C GLY A 232 -22.66 31.26 -29.79
N GLY A 233 -21.86 30.37 -30.38
CA GLY A 233 -20.86 30.71 -31.42
C GLY A 233 -21.24 30.35 -32.86
N LYS A 234 -22.51 30.07 -33.15
CA LYS A 234 -23.01 29.86 -34.53
C LYS A 234 -24.03 30.96 -34.88
N HIS A 235 -23.49 32.11 -35.19
CA HIS A 235 -24.19 33.12 -36.03
C HIS A 235 -23.18 33.65 -37.03
#